data_e282b621f43e8042abbb4a1a3b2e7a37
#
_entry.id   e282b621f43e8042abbb4a1a3b2e7a37
#
_cell.length_a   1.000
_cell.length_b   1.000
_cell.length_c   1.000
_cell.angle_alpha   90.00
_cell.angle_beta   90.00
_cell.angle_gamma   90.00
#
_symmetry.space_group_name_H-M   'P 1'
#
loop_
_entity.id
_entity.type
_entity.pdbx_description
1 polymer ?
#
loop_
_entity_poly.entity_id
_entity_poly.type
_entity_poly.pdbx_seq_one_letter_code
_entity_poly.pdbx_strand_id
1 'polypeptide(L)'
;MAMADGQRWYAYSCQRLKRHSAPLAAALVAATVWVWFALLAPAGLQPWQERVTDAVWRIGSQQQDERRLIVIDIDERSLREIGSWPWPRATQAQLLQALAAQGASLQILDIVFTDPRPDDARLASAFSQHRPVLAQVFALPGQGDDATDGKLSGALDWLNCPVPFMQASGYLGNHAALINPATKAGHITPRLSVDGVVRHQPAVLCYQNQSYS
;
A
#
# COMPACT_ATOMS: atom_id res chain seq x y z
N MET A 1 -66.02 -11.75 -42.79
CA MET A 1 -64.90 -12.67 -42.55
C MET A 1 -63.62 -11.95 -41.98
N ALA A 2 -63.70 -10.66 -41.54
CA ALA A 2 -62.57 -9.86 -41.12
C ALA A 2 -62.48 -9.60 -39.59
N MET A 3 -63.42 -10.06 -38.75
CA MET A 3 -63.41 -9.85 -37.30
C MET A 3 -62.71 -10.97 -36.50
N ALA A 4 -62.40 -12.11 -37.11
CA ALA A 4 -61.74 -13.21 -36.40
C ALA A 4 -60.18 -13.10 -36.31
N ASP A 5 -59.58 -12.34 -37.21
CA ASP A 5 -58.11 -12.22 -37.24
C ASP A 5 -57.52 -11.23 -36.20
N GLY A 6 -58.26 -10.18 -35.85
CA GLY A 6 -57.81 -9.21 -34.83
C GLY A 6 -57.70 -9.82 -33.43
N GLN A 7 -58.58 -10.69 -33.04
CA GLN A 7 -58.57 -11.33 -31.72
C GLN A 7 -57.44 -12.37 -31.58
N ARG A 8 -57.04 -13.01 -32.65
CA ARG A 8 -55.91 -13.94 -32.66
C ARG A 8 -54.56 -13.21 -32.47
N TRP A 9 -54.39 -12.06 -33.10
CA TRP A 9 -53.20 -11.25 -32.96
C TRP A 9 -53.01 -10.69 -31.53
N TYR A 10 -54.06 -10.23 -30.88
CA TYR A 10 -54.04 -9.78 -29.48
C TYR A 10 -53.69 -10.92 -28.52
N ALA A 11 -54.22 -12.12 -28.73
CA ALA A 11 -53.95 -13.28 -27.91
C ALA A 11 -52.49 -13.76 -28.05
N TYR A 12 -51.93 -13.76 -29.25
CA TYR A 12 -50.51 -14.10 -29.49
C TYR A 12 -49.55 -13.08 -28.91
N SER A 13 -49.85 -11.78 -28.99
CA SER A 13 -49.04 -10.70 -28.41
C SER A 13 -49.06 -10.75 -26.89
N CYS A 14 -50.21 -11.00 -26.27
CA CYS A 14 -50.31 -11.12 -24.81
C CYS A 14 -49.61 -12.38 -24.26
N GLN A 15 -49.64 -13.51 -24.99
CA GLN A 15 -48.91 -14.71 -24.58
C GLN A 15 -47.40 -14.56 -24.71
N ARG A 16 -46.89 -13.88 -25.73
CA ARG A 16 -45.46 -13.55 -25.85
C ARG A 16 -45.01 -12.59 -24.77
N LEU A 17 -45.80 -11.54 -24.46
CA LEU A 17 -45.45 -10.62 -23.34
C LEU A 17 -45.40 -11.35 -22.00
N LYS A 18 -46.34 -12.24 -21.71
CA LYS A 18 -46.37 -13.04 -20.48
C LYS A 18 -45.21 -14.03 -20.37
N ARG A 19 -44.71 -14.54 -21.51
CA ARG A 19 -43.59 -15.49 -21.52
C ARG A 19 -42.22 -14.83 -21.20
N HIS A 20 -42.07 -13.54 -21.45
CA HIS A 20 -40.85 -12.79 -21.18
C HIS A 20 -40.95 -11.87 -19.94
N SER A 21 -42.16 -11.64 -19.42
CA SER A 21 -42.32 -10.76 -18.24
C SER A 21 -41.82 -11.42 -16.95
N ALA A 22 -41.97 -12.73 -16.79
CA ALA A 22 -41.45 -13.40 -15.58
C ALA A 22 -39.93 -13.39 -15.49
N PRO A 23 -39.11 -13.70 -16.51
CA PRO A 23 -37.68 -13.60 -16.43
C PRO A 23 -37.18 -12.14 -16.35
N LEU A 24 -37.87 -11.18 -16.98
CA LEU A 24 -37.54 -9.76 -16.84
C LEU A 24 -37.83 -9.22 -15.43
N ALA A 25 -38.96 -9.62 -14.83
CA ALA A 25 -39.28 -9.27 -13.45
C ALA A 25 -38.25 -9.89 -12.47
N ALA A 26 -37.89 -11.16 -12.68
CA ALA A 26 -36.85 -11.81 -11.88
C ALA A 26 -35.50 -11.15 -12.02
N ALA A 27 -35.11 -10.74 -13.23
CA ALA A 27 -33.87 -10.01 -13.47
C ALA A 27 -33.85 -8.60 -12.80
N LEU A 28 -34.99 -7.90 -12.86
CA LEU A 28 -35.13 -6.59 -12.16
C LEU A 28 -35.07 -6.75 -10.64
N VAL A 29 -35.75 -7.78 -10.09
CA VAL A 29 -35.65 -8.05 -8.65
C VAL A 29 -34.24 -8.43 -8.26
N ALA A 30 -33.54 -9.26 -9.01
CA ALA A 30 -32.17 -9.62 -8.75
C ALA A 30 -31.23 -8.39 -8.83
N ALA A 31 -31.43 -7.54 -9.84
CA ALA A 31 -30.66 -6.29 -9.97
C ALA A 31 -30.93 -5.31 -8.82
N THR A 32 -32.19 -5.14 -8.42
CA THR A 32 -32.53 -4.27 -7.29
C THR A 32 -31.98 -4.79 -5.96
N VAL A 33 -32.05 -6.10 -5.71
CA VAL A 33 -31.46 -6.74 -4.54
C VAL A 33 -29.93 -6.57 -4.56
N TRP A 34 -29.30 -6.76 -5.72
CA TRP A 34 -27.85 -6.57 -5.85
C TRP A 34 -27.43 -5.13 -5.61
N VAL A 35 -28.14 -4.14 -6.19
CA VAL A 35 -27.90 -2.71 -5.97
C VAL A 35 -28.12 -2.35 -4.50
N TRP A 36 -29.18 -2.83 -3.89
CA TRP A 36 -29.49 -2.61 -2.47
C TRP A 36 -28.36 -3.17 -1.59
N PHE A 37 -27.89 -4.38 -1.88
CA PHE A 37 -26.79 -5.01 -1.15
C PHE A 37 -25.46 -4.27 -1.35
N ALA A 38 -25.17 -3.80 -2.56
CA ALA A 38 -23.97 -3.03 -2.88
C ALA A 38 -23.94 -1.65 -2.21
N LEU A 39 -25.11 -1.01 -2.06
CA LEU A 39 -25.21 0.33 -1.47
C LEU A 39 -25.30 0.32 0.05
N LEU A 40 -25.95 -0.68 0.63
CA LEU A 40 -26.25 -0.72 2.08
C LEU A 40 -25.32 -1.64 2.89
N ALA A 41 -24.59 -2.54 2.26
CA ALA A 41 -23.67 -3.44 2.94
C ALA A 41 -22.24 -3.43 2.41
N PRO A 42 -21.64 -2.24 2.03
CA PRO A 42 -20.30 -2.23 1.48
C PRO A 42 -19.26 -2.77 2.46
N ALA A 43 -19.40 -2.48 3.76
CA ALA A 43 -18.48 -2.95 4.79
C ALA A 43 -18.55 -4.48 5.03
N GLY A 44 -19.73 -5.08 4.86
CA GLY A 44 -19.92 -6.53 5.05
C GLY A 44 -19.36 -7.39 3.90
N LEU A 45 -19.24 -6.81 2.71
CA LEU A 45 -18.74 -7.51 1.52
C LEU A 45 -17.22 -7.40 1.35
N GLN A 46 -16.58 -6.40 1.96
CA GLN A 46 -15.14 -6.18 1.85
C GLN A 46 -14.30 -7.44 2.16
N PRO A 47 -14.52 -8.17 3.26
CA PRO A 47 -13.72 -9.35 3.56
C PRO A 47 -13.83 -10.46 2.51
N TRP A 48 -15.01 -10.58 1.88
CA TRP A 48 -15.23 -11.55 0.81
C TRP A 48 -14.56 -11.15 -0.49
N GLN A 49 -14.63 -9.87 -0.85
CA GLN A 49 -13.94 -9.33 -2.03
C GLN A 49 -12.43 -9.51 -1.91
N GLU A 50 -11.86 -9.22 -0.74
CA GLU A 50 -10.44 -9.39 -0.46
C GLU A 50 -9.99 -10.85 -0.58
N ARG A 51 -10.77 -11.80 -0.02
CA ARG A 51 -10.48 -13.25 -0.14
C ARG A 51 -10.55 -13.75 -1.59
N VAL A 52 -11.53 -13.27 -2.36
CA VAL A 52 -11.64 -13.62 -3.79
C VAL A 52 -10.44 -13.05 -4.54
N THR A 53 -10.05 -11.82 -4.27
CA THR A 53 -8.87 -11.19 -4.87
C THR A 53 -7.60 -11.97 -4.52
N ASP A 54 -7.41 -12.36 -3.27
CA ASP A 54 -6.28 -13.19 -2.83
C ASP A 54 -6.24 -14.54 -3.57
N ALA A 55 -7.41 -15.18 -3.77
CA ALA A 55 -7.50 -16.43 -4.51
C ALA A 55 -7.12 -16.25 -5.99
N VAL A 56 -7.59 -15.17 -6.64
CA VAL A 56 -7.26 -14.84 -8.03
C VAL A 56 -5.75 -14.57 -8.18
N TRP A 57 -5.15 -13.79 -7.28
CA TRP A 57 -3.71 -13.54 -7.27
C TRP A 57 -2.92 -14.83 -7.10
N ARG A 58 -3.34 -15.72 -6.20
CA ARG A 58 -2.66 -17.00 -5.95
C ARG A 58 -2.67 -17.93 -7.17
N ILE A 59 -3.77 -17.91 -7.95
CA ILE A 59 -3.91 -18.72 -9.18
C ILE A 59 -3.17 -18.07 -10.34
N GLY A 60 -3.19 -16.72 -10.44
CA GLY A 60 -2.62 -15.96 -11.55
C GLY A 60 -1.16 -15.58 -11.39
N SER A 61 -0.58 -15.72 -10.20
CA SER A 61 0.81 -15.33 -9.96
C SER A 61 1.75 -16.29 -10.69
N GLN A 62 2.45 -15.77 -11.70
CA GLN A 62 3.61 -16.45 -12.26
C GLN A 62 4.82 -16.09 -11.40
N GLN A 63 5.50 -17.10 -10.88
CA GLN A 63 6.78 -16.90 -10.22
C GLN A 63 7.80 -16.47 -11.29
N GLN A 64 8.04 -15.17 -11.37
CA GLN A 64 9.16 -14.62 -12.13
C GLN A 64 10.22 -14.19 -11.13
N ASP A 65 11.42 -14.77 -11.26
CA ASP A 65 12.54 -14.38 -10.42
C ASP A 65 13.00 -12.98 -10.81
N GLU A 66 12.83 -12.00 -9.91
CA GLU A 66 13.39 -10.67 -10.09
C GLU A 66 14.88 -10.68 -9.73
N ARG A 67 15.74 -10.46 -10.71
CA ARG A 67 17.21 -10.56 -10.53
C ARG A 67 17.90 -9.23 -10.28
N ARG A 68 17.18 -8.12 -10.41
CA ARG A 68 17.72 -6.77 -10.20
C ARG A 68 17.64 -6.33 -8.74
N LEU A 69 16.76 -6.96 -7.96
CA LEU A 69 16.56 -6.66 -6.57
C LEU A 69 17.15 -7.79 -5.71
N ILE A 70 17.98 -7.40 -4.75
CA ILE A 70 18.56 -8.31 -3.76
C ILE A 70 18.06 -7.86 -2.40
N VAL A 71 17.35 -8.74 -1.71
CA VAL A 71 16.93 -8.52 -0.32
C VAL A 71 18.04 -9.02 0.59
N ILE A 72 18.51 -8.14 1.46
CA ILE A 72 19.51 -8.48 2.49
C ILE A 72 18.80 -8.48 3.83
N ASP A 73 18.62 -9.67 4.37
CA ASP A 73 17.97 -9.88 5.65
C ASP A 73 19.00 -9.88 6.79
N ILE A 74 18.65 -9.22 7.88
CA ILE A 74 19.40 -9.28 9.15
C ILE A 74 18.85 -10.46 9.94
N ASP A 75 19.29 -11.65 9.55
CA ASP A 75 18.85 -12.92 10.08
C ASP A 75 19.52 -13.28 11.44
N GLU A 76 19.06 -14.35 12.06
CA GLU A 76 19.63 -14.82 13.32
C GLU A 76 21.11 -15.20 13.22
N ARG A 77 21.60 -15.59 12.05
CA ARG A 77 23.03 -15.88 11.86
C ARG A 77 23.83 -14.58 11.95
N SER A 78 23.38 -13.53 11.27
CA SER A 78 23.98 -12.21 11.33
C SER A 78 23.99 -11.65 12.76
N LEU A 79 22.89 -11.87 13.50
CA LEU A 79 22.79 -11.46 14.90
C LEU A 79 23.76 -12.22 15.80
N ARG A 80 24.02 -13.49 15.55
CA ARG A 80 25.01 -14.26 16.31
C ARG A 80 26.45 -13.87 15.99
N GLU A 81 26.74 -13.56 14.73
CA GLU A 81 28.10 -13.25 14.25
C GLU A 81 28.51 -11.79 14.53
N ILE A 82 27.60 -10.83 14.38
CA ILE A 82 27.87 -9.40 14.48
C ILE A 82 27.43 -8.84 15.85
N GLY A 83 26.39 -9.42 16.44
CA GLY A 83 25.79 -8.96 17.68
C GLY A 83 24.32 -8.65 17.56
N SER A 84 23.69 -8.37 18.71
CA SER A 84 22.26 -8.09 18.78
C SER A 84 21.87 -6.80 18.04
N TRP A 85 20.67 -6.82 17.45
CA TRP A 85 20.08 -5.62 16.86
C TRP A 85 19.55 -4.66 17.95
N PRO A 86 19.60 -3.34 17.76
CA PRO A 86 20.15 -2.63 16.60
C PRO A 86 21.66 -2.46 16.66
N TRP A 87 22.33 -2.76 15.55
CA TRP A 87 23.78 -2.65 15.44
C TRP A 87 24.31 -1.21 15.64
N PRO A 88 25.56 -1.05 16.08
CA PRO A 88 26.22 0.25 16.14
C PRO A 88 26.20 0.98 14.78
N ARG A 89 26.09 2.31 14.81
CA ARG A 89 26.09 3.14 13.59
C ARG A 89 27.33 2.91 12.72
N ALA A 90 28.48 2.68 13.35
CA ALA A 90 29.71 2.34 12.64
C ALA A 90 29.58 1.05 11.82
N THR A 91 28.97 0.01 12.37
CA THR A 91 28.72 -1.27 11.67
C THR A 91 27.76 -1.08 10.51
N GLN A 92 26.70 -0.30 10.71
CA GLN A 92 25.74 0.01 9.65
C GLN A 92 26.38 0.80 8.50
N ALA A 93 27.26 1.77 8.82
CA ALA A 93 28.03 2.49 7.81
C ALA A 93 28.98 1.57 7.03
N GLN A 94 29.62 0.61 7.69
CA GLN A 94 30.46 -0.40 7.03
C GLN A 94 29.64 -1.30 6.09
N LEU A 95 28.42 -1.70 6.50
CA LEU A 95 27.50 -2.47 5.63
C LEU A 95 27.22 -1.71 4.33
N LEU A 96 26.84 -0.44 4.41
CA LEU A 96 26.59 0.39 3.22
C LEU A 96 27.79 0.47 2.29
N GLN A 97 29.00 0.63 2.86
CA GLN A 97 30.25 0.66 2.10
C GLN A 97 30.53 -0.69 1.42
N ALA A 98 30.32 -1.79 2.14
CA ALA A 98 30.51 -3.13 1.61
C ALA A 98 29.56 -3.42 0.45
N LEU A 99 28.27 -3.04 0.58
CA LEU A 99 27.27 -3.20 -0.48
C LEU A 99 27.63 -2.38 -1.71
N ALA A 100 28.06 -1.14 -1.54
CA ALA A 100 28.52 -0.31 -2.63
C ALA A 100 29.75 -0.91 -3.34
N ALA A 101 30.70 -1.46 -2.57
CA ALA A 101 31.87 -2.14 -3.12
C ALA A 101 31.51 -3.41 -3.92
N GLN A 102 30.41 -4.07 -3.59
CA GLN A 102 29.86 -5.20 -4.35
C GLN A 102 29.02 -4.77 -5.57
N GLY A 103 28.92 -3.49 -5.85
CA GLY A 103 28.26 -2.96 -7.04
C GLY A 103 26.76 -2.61 -6.85
N ALA A 104 26.28 -2.51 -5.63
CA ALA A 104 24.93 -2.02 -5.39
C ALA A 104 24.80 -0.58 -5.89
N SER A 105 23.99 -0.37 -6.93
CA SER A 105 23.75 0.96 -7.51
C SER A 105 22.75 1.81 -6.71
N LEU A 106 21.86 1.17 -5.99
CA LEU A 106 20.89 1.79 -5.08
C LEU A 106 20.76 0.93 -3.83
N GLN A 107 20.73 1.57 -2.69
CA GLN A 107 20.51 0.92 -1.40
C GLN A 107 19.23 1.47 -0.79
N ILE A 108 18.35 0.59 -0.34
CA ILE A 108 17.10 0.95 0.32
C ILE A 108 17.14 0.34 1.71
N LEU A 109 16.98 1.17 2.73
CA LEU A 109 17.02 0.77 4.13
C LEU A 109 15.60 0.74 4.69
N ASP A 110 15.08 -0.46 4.94
CA ASP A 110 13.83 -0.65 5.67
C ASP A 110 14.04 -0.51 7.17
N ILE A 111 14.62 0.62 7.56
CA ILE A 111 15.00 0.96 8.93
C ILE A 111 14.70 2.44 9.15
N VAL A 112 14.01 2.76 10.22
CA VAL A 112 13.80 4.14 10.69
C VAL A 112 14.77 4.43 11.83
N PHE A 113 15.58 5.45 11.67
CA PHE A 113 16.64 5.83 12.61
C PHE A 113 16.15 6.97 13.52
N THR A 114 15.36 6.68 14.52
CA THR A 114 14.72 7.69 15.37
C THR A 114 15.65 8.29 16.40
N ASP A 115 16.41 7.44 17.11
CA ASP A 115 17.19 7.84 18.26
C ASP A 115 18.58 8.36 17.89
N PRO A 116 19.08 9.40 18.57
CA PRO A 116 20.47 9.79 18.50
C PRO A 116 21.35 8.68 19.10
N ARG A 117 22.44 8.34 18.42
CA ARG A 117 23.38 7.31 18.87
C ARG A 117 24.84 7.71 18.62
N PRO A 118 25.77 7.11 19.37
CA PRO A 118 27.18 7.24 19.03
C PRO A 118 27.44 6.89 17.55
N ASP A 119 28.42 7.57 16.95
CA ASP A 119 28.79 7.40 15.53
C ASP A 119 27.71 7.80 14.49
N ASP A 120 26.68 8.56 14.85
CA ASP A 120 25.73 9.14 13.89
C ASP A 120 26.44 9.94 12.79
N ALA A 121 27.49 10.68 13.12
CA ALA A 121 28.31 11.44 12.16
C ALA A 121 28.94 10.51 11.10
N ARG A 122 29.39 9.32 11.50
CA ARG A 122 29.96 8.32 10.58
C ARG A 122 28.90 7.74 9.66
N LEU A 123 27.72 7.42 10.18
CA LEU A 123 26.61 6.94 9.37
C LEU A 123 26.08 8.03 8.44
N ALA A 124 25.97 9.27 8.89
CA ALA A 124 25.59 10.42 8.06
C ALA A 124 26.58 10.65 6.90
N SER A 125 27.90 10.46 7.15
CA SER A 125 28.91 10.49 6.09
C SER A 125 28.66 9.39 5.05
N ALA A 126 28.39 8.15 5.48
CA ALA A 126 28.03 7.05 4.58
C ALA A 126 26.76 7.34 3.78
N PHE A 127 25.74 7.93 4.40
CA PHE A 127 24.51 8.37 3.71
C PHE A 127 24.79 9.44 2.65
N SER A 128 25.66 10.36 2.94
CA SER A 128 26.06 11.40 1.97
C SER A 128 26.81 10.84 0.77
N GLN A 129 27.62 9.80 0.97
CA GLN A 129 28.40 9.13 -0.08
C GLN A 129 27.54 8.20 -0.94
N HIS A 130 26.73 7.34 -0.31
CA HIS A 130 25.99 6.27 -0.99
C HIS A 130 24.55 6.63 -1.30
N ARG A 131 24.02 7.70 -0.71
CA ARG A 131 22.67 8.25 -0.94
C ARG A 131 21.56 7.18 -0.89
N PRO A 132 21.48 6.39 0.20
CA PRO A 132 20.44 5.40 0.32
C PRO A 132 19.06 6.07 0.39
N VAL A 133 18.03 5.30 0.07
CA VAL A 133 16.64 5.67 0.38
C VAL A 133 16.33 5.16 1.79
N LEU A 134 15.90 6.05 2.67
CA LEU A 134 15.56 5.73 4.04
C LEU A 134 14.07 5.44 4.20
N ALA A 135 13.73 4.57 5.14
CA ALA A 135 12.34 4.37 5.52
C ALA A 135 11.84 5.50 6.43
N GLN A 136 10.57 5.80 6.34
CA GLN A 136 9.79 6.61 7.28
C GLN A 136 8.38 6.05 7.40
N VAL A 137 7.73 6.25 8.53
CA VAL A 137 6.39 5.73 8.81
C VAL A 137 5.44 6.88 9.04
N PHE A 138 4.22 6.79 8.53
CA PHE A 138 3.15 7.72 8.84
C PHE A 138 2.09 7.06 9.70
N ALA A 139 1.56 7.78 10.67
CA ALA A 139 0.36 7.37 11.38
C ALA A 139 -0.87 7.70 10.52
N LEU A 140 -1.74 6.72 10.36
CA LEU A 140 -3.01 6.91 9.66
C LEU A 140 -4.11 7.14 10.70
N PRO A 141 -5.09 8.01 10.45
CA PRO A 141 -6.19 8.27 11.38
C PRO A 141 -6.86 6.98 11.82
N GLY A 142 -6.90 6.74 13.13
CA GLY A 142 -7.48 5.54 13.72
C GLY A 142 -6.64 4.26 13.61
N GLN A 143 -5.41 4.32 13.13
CA GLN A 143 -4.51 3.17 12.99
C GLN A 143 -3.17 3.35 13.72
N GLY A 144 -3.14 4.05 14.82
CA GLY A 144 -1.92 4.21 15.58
C GLY A 144 -1.91 5.44 16.47
N ASP A 145 -0.74 5.73 17.02
CA ASP A 145 -0.50 6.93 17.80
C ASP A 145 -0.21 8.11 16.85
N ASP A 146 -0.89 9.24 17.05
CA ASP A 146 -0.69 10.46 16.26
C ASP A 146 0.60 11.20 16.63
N ALA A 147 1.54 10.51 17.26
CA ALA A 147 2.83 11.06 17.65
C ALA A 147 3.65 11.47 16.42
N THR A 148 4.47 12.51 16.60
CA THR A 148 5.44 12.97 15.60
C THR A 148 6.80 12.93 16.22
N ASP A 149 7.74 12.20 15.58
CA ASP A 149 9.12 12.12 16.04
C ASP A 149 10.08 12.07 14.85
N GLY A 150 11.29 12.59 15.07
CA GLY A 150 12.31 12.68 14.03
C GLY A 150 12.04 13.77 13.00
N LYS A 151 12.61 13.59 11.81
CA LYS A 151 12.47 14.50 10.68
C LYS A 151 12.09 13.75 9.42
N LEU A 152 11.09 14.27 8.70
CA LEU A 152 10.71 13.75 7.38
C LEU A 152 11.69 14.24 6.31
N SER A 153 11.83 13.44 5.25
CA SER A 153 12.59 13.80 4.05
C SER A 153 11.90 13.22 2.81
N GLY A 154 12.31 13.65 1.61
CA GLY A 154 11.78 13.12 0.37
C GLY A 154 10.35 13.58 0.05
N ALA A 155 9.94 14.76 0.49
CA ALA A 155 8.69 15.38 0.07
C ALA A 155 8.66 15.54 -1.46
N LEU A 156 7.50 15.33 -2.06
CA LEU A 156 7.27 15.47 -3.49
C LEU A 156 6.81 16.90 -3.78
N ASP A 157 7.74 17.82 -4.01
CA ASP A 157 7.46 19.26 -4.20
C ASP A 157 6.59 19.55 -5.44
N TRP A 158 6.54 18.62 -6.38
CA TRP A 158 5.77 18.74 -7.62
C TRP A 158 4.31 18.25 -7.50
N LEU A 159 3.97 17.61 -6.37
CA LEU A 159 2.65 17.04 -6.14
C LEU A 159 2.01 17.66 -4.89
N ASN A 160 1.02 18.51 -5.10
CA ASN A 160 0.17 18.99 -4.01
C ASN A 160 -0.68 17.83 -3.48
N CYS A 161 -1.22 17.99 -2.27
CA CYS A 161 -2.12 17.03 -1.63
C CYS A 161 -3.57 17.16 -2.10
N PRO A 162 -3.96 16.74 -3.33
CA PRO A 162 -5.35 16.80 -3.75
C PRO A 162 -6.16 15.72 -3.03
N VAL A 163 -7.41 16.01 -2.74
CA VAL A 163 -8.39 14.98 -2.40
C VAL A 163 -8.53 14.06 -3.63
N PRO A 164 -8.41 12.73 -3.50
CA PRO A 164 -8.68 11.92 -2.31
C PRO A 164 -7.43 11.27 -1.66
N PHE A 165 -6.25 11.89 -1.69
CA PHE A 165 -5.07 11.29 -1.07
C PHE A 165 -5.26 11.13 0.44
N MET A 166 -4.72 10.03 0.96
CA MET A 166 -4.79 9.68 2.36
C MET A 166 -4.00 10.67 3.21
N GLN A 167 -4.65 11.26 4.19
CA GLN A 167 -4.03 12.20 5.12
C GLN A 167 -3.45 11.43 6.30
N ALA A 168 -2.18 11.70 6.62
CA ALA A 168 -1.55 11.19 7.82
C ALA A 168 -1.82 12.14 9.00
N SER A 169 -1.95 11.57 10.19
CA SER A 169 -2.16 12.31 11.46
C SER A 169 -0.85 12.53 12.22
N GLY A 170 0.14 11.66 12.01
CA GLY A 170 1.46 11.74 12.64
C GLY A 170 2.52 11.05 11.79
N TYR A 171 3.76 11.01 12.29
CA TYR A 171 4.85 10.32 11.61
C TYR A 171 5.98 9.91 12.57
N LEU A 172 6.74 8.92 12.12
CA LEU A 172 8.03 8.55 12.66
C LEU A 172 9.08 8.71 11.57
N GLY A 173 9.89 9.73 11.69
CA GLY A 173 10.97 10.09 10.76
C GLY A 173 12.34 9.69 11.28
N ASN A 174 13.36 10.06 10.55
CA ASN A 174 14.74 9.76 10.93
C ASN A 174 15.35 10.88 11.77
N HIS A 175 16.34 10.55 12.61
CA HIS A 175 17.07 11.53 13.43
C HIS A 175 17.70 12.63 12.56
N ALA A 176 17.53 13.87 12.97
CA ALA A 176 17.91 15.05 12.17
C ALA A 176 19.40 15.07 11.79
N ALA A 177 20.28 14.50 12.62
CA ALA A 177 21.73 14.44 12.33
C ALA A 177 22.07 13.51 11.15
N LEU A 178 21.17 12.58 10.79
CA LEU A 178 21.36 11.63 9.69
C LEU A 178 20.78 12.15 8.36
N ILE A 179 20.06 13.25 8.38
CA ILE A 179 19.32 13.78 7.23
C ILE A 179 19.97 15.07 6.72
N ASN A 180 20.11 15.16 5.42
CA ASN A 180 20.48 16.38 4.71
C ASN A 180 19.44 16.69 3.62
N PRO A 181 19.46 17.86 2.97
CA PRO A 181 18.48 18.23 1.96
C PRO A 181 18.40 17.28 0.73
N ALA A 182 19.47 16.51 0.49
CA ALA A 182 19.51 15.53 -0.61
C ALA A 182 19.10 14.11 -0.17
N THR A 183 18.76 13.90 1.09
CA THR A 183 18.34 12.59 1.61
C THR A 183 17.01 12.19 0.98
N LYS A 184 16.98 11.03 0.34
CA LYS A 184 15.77 10.40 -0.18
C LYS A 184 15.12 9.54 0.89
N ALA A 185 13.82 9.56 0.96
CA ALA A 185 13.08 8.64 1.80
C ALA A 185 11.81 8.17 1.09
N GLY A 186 11.34 7.01 1.49
CA GLY A 186 10.06 6.45 1.09
C GLY A 186 9.30 5.99 2.33
N HIS A 187 7.97 6.02 2.29
CA HIS A 187 7.20 5.53 3.42
C HIS A 187 6.94 4.03 3.32
N ILE A 188 6.98 3.38 4.47
CA ILE A 188 6.67 1.95 4.62
C ILE A 188 5.33 1.73 5.33
N THR A 189 4.45 2.75 5.35
CA THR A 189 3.16 2.70 6.03
C THR A 189 2.17 1.82 5.30
N PRO A 190 1.79 0.65 5.81
CA PRO A 190 0.80 -0.20 5.19
C PRO A 190 -0.62 0.28 5.51
N ARG A 191 -1.56 -0.03 4.64
CA ARG A 191 -2.98 0.02 4.98
C ARG A 191 -3.44 -1.38 5.37
N LEU A 192 -3.82 -1.52 6.63
CA LEU A 192 -4.37 -2.78 7.13
C LEU A 192 -5.80 -2.98 6.63
N SER A 193 -6.08 -4.15 6.10
CA SER A 193 -7.45 -4.62 5.87
C SER A 193 -8.14 -4.94 7.19
N VAL A 194 -9.46 -5.12 7.16
CA VAL A 194 -10.29 -5.39 8.34
C VAL A 194 -9.84 -6.65 9.11
N ASP A 195 -9.24 -7.61 8.40
CA ASP A 195 -8.70 -8.85 8.95
C ASP A 195 -7.22 -8.76 9.40
N GLY A 196 -6.65 -7.55 9.40
CA GLY A 196 -5.26 -7.30 9.80
C GLY A 196 -4.21 -7.65 8.76
N VAL A 197 -4.61 -8.10 7.57
CA VAL A 197 -3.68 -8.44 6.49
C VAL A 197 -3.32 -7.19 5.69
N VAL A 198 -2.04 -7.02 5.38
CA VAL A 198 -1.55 -5.95 4.49
C VAL A 198 -1.79 -6.36 3.04
N ARG A 199 -2.73 -5.69 2.37
CA ARG A 199 -3.02 -5.89 0.94
C ARG A 199 -2.83 -4.64 0.11
N HIS A 200 -2.76 -3.50 0.77
CA HIS A 200 -2.69 -2.21 0.12
C HIS A 200 -1.55 -1.39 0.72
N GLN A 201 -0.73 -0.85 -0.16
CA GLN A 201 0.28 0.14 0.16
C GLN A 201 -0.13 1.45 -0.53
N PRO A 202 -0.41 2.52 0.21
CA PRO A 202 -0.62 3.82 -0.42
C PRO A 202 0.64 4.22 -1.19
N ALA A 203 0.50 4.60 -2.45
CA ALA A 203 1.66 5.06 -3.22
C ALA A 203 2.09 6.48 -2.81
N VAL A 204 1.15 7.26 -2.31
CA VAL A 204 1.36 8.63 -1.84
C VAL A 204 0.52 8.89 -0.60
N LEU A 205 1.13 9.48 0.41
CA LEU A 205 0.48 9.99 1.62
C LEU A 205 0.67 11.50 1.72
N CYS A 206 -0.29 12.15 2.34
CA CYS A 206 -0.24 13.58 2.63
C CYS A 206 -0.05 13.83 4.11
N TYR A 207 0.86 14.74 4.45
CA TYR A 207 1.04 15.26 5.80
C TYR A 207 1.31 16.76 5.74
N GLN A 208 0.53 17.56 6.49
CA GLN A 208 0.65 19.02 6.53
C GLN A 208 0.75 19.67 5.14
N ASN A 209 -0.11 19.24 4.22
CA ASN A 209 -0.18 19.72 2.83
C ASN A 209 1.06 19.40 1.95
N GLN A 210 1.93 18.51 2.40
CA GLN A 210 3.03 17.95 1.62
C GLN A 210 2.75 16.50 1.28
N SER A 211 3.19 16.06 0.10
CA SER A 211 3.04 14.70 -0.38
C SER A 211 4.34 13.91 -0.20
N TYR A 212 4.22 12.64 0.18
CA TYR A 212 5.32 11.71 0.38
C TYR A 212 5.01 10.38 -0.30
N SER A 213 6.01 9.77 -0.95
CA SER A 213 5.91 8.45 -1.60
C SER A 213 6.60 7.36 -0.79
#